data_af0a8f040ceb14c08011be558c86161c
#
_entry.id   af0a8f040ceb14c08011be558c86161c
#
_cell.length_a   1.000
_cell.length_b   1.000
_cell.length_c   1.000
_cell.angle_alpha   90.00
_cell.angle_beta   90.00
_cell.angle_gamma   90.00
#
_symmetry.space_group_name_H-M   'P 1'
#
loop_
_entity.id
_entity.type
_entity.pdbx_description
1 polymer ?
#
loop_
_entity_poly.entity_id
_entity_poly.type
_entity_poly.pdbx_seq_one_letter_code
_entity_poly.pdbx_strand_id
1 'polypeptide(L)'
;MRAATKPAWVNRVHFLLLLAIIVTTVFSWLNLNSYCIILTLLFIFVTERQQVIEKIKQAFADRLYLGFFGLFLLECIGLLYTDNLPAGLKNVEPKATLLAIPFIIRAGPFANAEGYKKIMIAFCSVLFPASVICLGIAISNYMALQDISVFFYHDLVNPLQMNAVLFSIFMIAGLLFLAKYPIHAGKYSKPVRNFLIAWFIAFTILLASKLMLLILAFLLLLLFFKKFPPAQHKKAAVLILLVMVGGILLIAATDNPIRKRYEDIIRGDIDLVKREQFSPDMYFNGVQLRLLEWRFTFEILREHNAWLLGVTPGDAQDLLNEKYISTNMYTGTPERNDTGFLGYDTHNQYLQYQLQSGVIGLIVFLLVCGTLIKRAAQQGTIEAAFITGSLLVVCLTEALLEMQHGLFLFSFFPFLLRYNPGNKPAPSLQQN
;
A
#
# COMPACT_ATOMS: atom_id res chain seq x y z
N MET A 1 6.40 -31.32 -26.05
CA MET A 1 7.80 -30.94 -25.72
C MET A 1 7.95 -30.82 -24.22
N ARG A 2 8.73 -31.66 -23.56
CA ARG A 2 9.06 -31.49 -22.12
C ARG A 2 9.86 -30.18 -21.99
N ALA A 3 9.36 -29.23 -21.21
CA ALA A 3 10.11 -28.02 -20.88
C ALA A 3 11.43 -28.48 -20.24
N ALA A 4 12.55 -28.12 -20.84
CA ALA A 4 13.86 -28.37 -20.28
C ALA A 4 13.92 -27.75 -18.90
N THR A 5 14.28 -28.55 -17.89
CA THR A 5 14.41 -28.04 -16.50
C THR A 5 15.54 -26.98 -16.50
N LYS A 6 15.17 -25.75 -16.11
CA LYS A 6 16.13 -24.65 -16.06
C LYS A 6 17.28 -24.98 -15.09
N PRO A 7 18.50 -24.52 -15.40
CA PRO A 7 19.61 -24.66 -14.50
C PRO A 7 19.30 -24.04 -13.11
N ALA A 8 19.72 -24.70 -12.04
CA ALA A 8 19.42 -24.26 -10.67
C ALA A 8 19.90 -22.84 -10.35
N TRP A 9 20.98 -22.40 -11.00
CA TRP A 9 21.51 -21.03 -10.83
C TRP A 9 20.53 -19.96 -11.33
N VAL A 10 19.78 -20.20 -12.40
CA VAL A 10 18.77 -19.25 -12.92
C VAL A 10 17.72 -18.97 -11.87
N ASN A 11 17.21 -20.02 -11.20
CA ASN A 11 16.24 -19.86 -10.13
C ASN A 11 16.83 -19.11 -8.93
N ARG A 12 18.11 -19.34 -8.59
CA ARG A 12 18.82 -18.62 -7.51
C ARG A 12 18.93 -17.13 -7.82
N VAL A 13 19.42 -16.79 -9.01
CA VAL A 13 19.58 -15.39 -9.43
C VAL A 13 18.21 -14.69 -9.46
N HIS A 14 17.20 -15.32 -10.02
CA HIS A 14 15.85 -14.75 -10.03
C HIS A 14 15.31 -14.49 -8.61
N PHE A 15 15.56 -15.41 -7.67
CA PHE A 15 15.17 -15.21 -6.28
C PHE A 15 15.94 -14.06 -5.62
N LEU A 16 17.23 -13.95 -5.85
CA LEU A 16 18.03 -12.85 -5.31
C LEU A 16 17.59 -11.48 -5.86
N LEU A 17 17.23 -11.42 -7.14
CA LEU A 17 16.68 -10.20 -7.74
C LEU A 17 15.31 -9.83 -7.15
N LEU A 18 14.43 -10.79 -6.95
CA LEU A 18 13.15 -10.57 -6.25
C LEU A 18 13.36 -10.12 -4.80
N LEU A 19 14.31 -10.74 -4.10
CA LEU A 19 14.68 -10.34 -2.75
C LEU A 19 15.22 -8.91 -2.73
N ALA A 20 16.06 -8.55 -3.70
CA ALA A 20 16.57 -7.18 -3.84
C ALA A 20 15.45 -6.16 -4.06
N ILE A 21 14.44 -6.49 -4.89
CA ILE A 21 13.24 -5.65 -5.06
C ILE A 21 12.50 -5.48 -3.73
N ILE A 22 12.29 -6.56 -2.97
CA ILE A 22 11.62 -6.51 -1.66
C ILE A 22 12.42 -5.66 -0.66
N VAL A 23 13.74 -5.87 -0.57
CA VAL A 23 14.62 -5.11 0.34
C VAL A 23 14.59 -3.63 0.00
N THR A 24 14.82 -3.29 -1.27
CA THR A 24 14.89 -1.90 -1.72
C THR A 24 13.54 -1.20 -1.60
N THR A 25 12.42 -1.91 -1.73
CA THR A 25 11.09 -1.37 -1.46
C THR A 25 10.91 -1.09 0.04
N VAL A 26 11.18 -2.06 0.92
CA VAL A 26 10.94 -1.92 2.36
C VAL A 26 11.86 -0.86 2.98
N PHE A 27 13.10 -0.71 2.50
CA PHE A 27 14.05 0.31 2.95
C PHE A 27 13.98 1.63 2.18
N SER A 28 12.99 1.79 1.27
CA SER A 28 12.78 3.01 0.47
C SER A 28 13.99 3.44 -0.35
N TRP A 29 14.82 2.51 -0.78
CA TRP A 29 15.91 2.78 -1.72
C TRP A 29 15.35 2.84 -3.15
N LEU A 30 14.52 3.87 -3.41
CA LEU A 30 13.62 3.90 -4.57
C LEU A 30 14.36 3.88 -5.90
N ASN A 31 15.47 4.63 -6.04
CA ASN A 31 16.29 4.60 -7.26
C ASN A 31 16.88 3.19 -7.49
N LEU A 32 17.42 2.58 -6.43
CA LEU A 32 17.96 1.22 -6.50
C LEU A 32 16.86 0.19 -6.79
N ASN A 33 15.67 0.40 -6.27
CA ASN A 33 14.49 -0.44 -6.54
C ASN A 33 14.16 -0.47 -8.03
N SER A 34 14.14 0.70 -8.69
CA SER A 34 13.91 0.81 -10.13
C SER A 34 14.96 0.03 -10.93
N TYR A 35 16.24 0.14 -10.57
CA TYR A 35 17.31 -0.65 -11.19
C TYR A 35 17.14 -2.15 -10.98
N CYS A 36 16.75 -2.58 -9.78
CA CYS A 36 16.47 -3.99 -9.48
C CYS A 36 15.30 -4.52 -10.32
N ILE A 37 14.25 -3.74 -10.52
CA ILE A 37 13.11 -4.10 -11.38
C ILE A 37 13.56 -4.25 -12.83
N ILE A 38 14.28 -3.26 -13.37
CA ILE A 38 14.80 -3.29 -14.75
C ILE A 38 15.73 -4.49 -14.95
N LEU A 39 16.68 -4.71 -14.04
CA LEU A 39 17.62 -5.84 -14.12
C LEU A 39 16.88 -7.18 -14.08
N THR A 40 15.82 -7.29 -13.27
CA THR A 40 15.00 -8.50 -13.19
C THR A 40 14.26 -8.75 -14.51
N LEU A 41 13.71 -7.71 -15.12
CA LEU A 41 13.07 -7.80 -16.44
C LEU A 41 14.08 -8.25 -17.50
N LEU A 42 15.24 -7.60 -17.58
CA LEU A 42 16.30 -7.97 -18.51
C LEU A 42 16.73 -9.43 -18.30
N PHE A 43 16.90 -9.86 -17.06
CA PHE A 43 17.24 -11.24 -16.73
C PHE A 43 16.17 -12.23 -17.23
N ILE A 44 14.88 -11.91 -17.07
CA ILE A 44 13.77 -12.70 -17.59
C ILE A 44 13.82 -12.74 -19.12
N PHE A 45 13.98 -11.59 -19.79
CA PHE A 45 14.04 -11.53 -21.25
C PHE A 45 15.19 -12.39 -21.82
N VAL A 46 16.34 -12.42 -21.15
CA VAL A 46 17.48 -13.25 -21.57
C VAL A 46 17.22 -14.73 -21.30
N THR A 47 16.77 -15.07 -20.09
CA THR A 47 16.62 -16.49 -19.68
C THR A 47 15.36 -17.16 -20.22
N GLU A 48 14.36 -16.37 -20.60
CA GLU A 48 13.06 -16.83 -21.14
C GLU A 48 12.90 -16.49 -22.64
N ARG A 49 13.98 -16.13 -23.33
CA ARG A 49 13.94 -15.60 -24.70
C ARG A 49 13.00 -16.34 -25.64
N GLN A 50 12.98 -17.67 -25.58
CA GLN A 50 12.14 -18.50 -26.45
C GLN A 50 10.63 -18.47 -26.08
N GLN A 51 10.29 -18.09 -24.85
CA GLN A 51 8.94 -18.09 -24.34
C GLN A 51 8.42 -16.68 -24.01
N VAL A 52 9.24 -15.64 -24.17
CA VAL A 52 8.92 -14.29 -23.74
C VAL A 52 7.65 -13.75 -24.38
N ILE A 53 7.47 -13.98 -25.69
CA ILE A 53 6.26 -13.55 -26.40
C ILE A 53 5.02 -14.24 -25.85
N GLU A 54 5.10 -15.54 -25.56
CA GLU A 54 3.99 -16.28 -24.98
C GLU A 54 3.66 -15.80 -23.55
N LYS A 55 4.69 -15.49 -22.75
CA LYS A 55 4.52 -14.92 -21.41
C LYS A 55 3.90 -13.52 -21.46
N ILE A 56 4.25 -12.70 -22.44
CA ILE A 56 3.63 -11.40 -22.68
C ILE A 56 2.13 -11.61 -23.03
N LYS A 57 1.82 -12.47 -23.98
CA LYS A 57 0.43 -12.80 -24.34
C LYS A 57 -0.38 -13.27 -23.13
N GLN A 58 0.20 -14.14 -22.32
CA GLN A 58 -0.43 -14.62 -21.08
C GLN A 58 -0.62 -13.49 -20.05
N ALA A 59 0.30 -12.53 -19.94
CA ALA A 59 0.12 -11.38 -19.08
C ALA A 59 -1.07 -10.52 -19.54
N PHE A 60 -1.17 -10.22 -20.83
CA PHE A 60 -2.29 -9.45 -21.41
C PHE A 60 -3.61 -10.21 -21.42
N ALA A 61 -3.62 -11.54 -21.36
CA ALA A 61 -4.82 -12.34 -21.14
C ALA A 61 -5.39 -12.19 -19.72
N ASP A 62 -4.64 -11.67 -18.77
CA ASP A 62 -5.09 -11.40 -17.41
C ASP A 62 -5.79 -10.04 -17.33
N ARG A 63 -7.09 -10.04 -17.00
CA ARG A 63 -7.92 -8.82 -16.94
C ARG A 63 -7.37 -7.75 -15.98
N LEU A 64 -6.74 -8.16 -14.86
CA LEU A 64 -6.14 -7.20 -13.94
C LEU A 64 -4.89 -6.55 -14.53
N TYR A 65 -4.05 -7.34 -15.20
CA TYR A 65 -2.89 -6.81 -15.93
C TYR A 65 -3.31 -5.86 -17.03
N LEU A 66 -4.35 -6.22 -17.79
CA LEU A 66 -4.93 -5.35 -18.82
C LEU A 66 -5.50 -4.05 -18.23
N GLY A 67 -6.12 -4.12 -17.05
CA GLY A 67 -6.57 -2.94 -16.32
C GLY A 67 -5.42 -2.02 -15.91
N PHE A 68 -4.32 -2.57 -15.40
CA PHE A 68 -3.12 -1.81 -15.08
C PHE A 68 -2.47 -1.18 -16.32
N PHE A 69 -2.45 -1.93 -17.44
CA PHE A 69 -2.00 -1.38 -18.70
C PHE A 69 -2.88 -0.20 -19.15
N GLY A 70 -4.20 -0.32 -18.99
CA GLY A 70 -5.14 0.77 -19.30
C GLY A 70 -4.89 2.02 -18.45
N LEU A 71 -4.66 1.87 -17.14
CA LEU A 71 -4.28 3.00 -16.27
C LEU A 71 -2.98 3.64 -16.71
N PHE A 72 -1.94 2.85 -16.93
CA PHE A 72 -0.64 3.36 -17.39
C PHE A 72 -0.73 4.06 -18.74
N LEU A 73 -1.50 3.49 -19.68
CA LEU A 73 -1.71 4.09 -20.99
C LEU A 73 -2.44 5.44 -20.93
N LEU A 74 -3.46 5.56 -20.06
CA LEU A 74 -4.16 6.84 -19.86
C LEU A 74 -3.22 7.92 -19.34
N GLU A 75 -2.36 7.60 -18.40
CA GLU A 75 -1.34 8.51 -17.89
C GLU A 75 -0.36 8.94 -19.01
N CYS A 76 0.09 7.97 -19.83
CA CYS A 76 0.93 8.28 -20.99
C CYS A 76 0.21 9.18 -22.02
N ILE A 77 -1.10 8.98 -22.25
CA ILE A 77 -1.90 9.85 -23.11
C ILE A 77 -1.98 11.25 -22.52
N GLY A 78 -2.11 11.39 -21.19
CA GLY A 78 -2.10 12.67 -20.49
C GLY A 78 -0.83 13.48 -20.77
N LEU A 79 0.32 12.82 -20.97
CA LEU A 79 1.57 13.53 -21.33
C LEU A 79 1.54 14.22 -22.69
N LEU A 80 0.59 13.88 -23.58
CA LEU A 80 0.50 14.47 -24.91
C LEU A 80 -0.10 15.89 -24.91
N TYR A 81 -0.80 16.25 -23.83
CA TYR A 81 -1.49 17.55 -23.70
C TYR A 81 -1.23 18.24 -22.34
N THR A 82 -0.19 17.81 -21.61
CA THR A 82 0.25 18.48 -20.38
C THR A 82 1.07 19.72 -20.68
N ASP A 83 0.90 20.77 -19.91
CA ASP A 83 1.73 21.97 -19.96
C ASP A 83 3.08 21.76 -19.25
N ASN A 84 3.12 20.87 -18.23
CA ASN A 84 4.33 20.54 -17.47
C ASN A 84 4.82 19.11 -17.76
N LEU A 85 5.39 18.90 -18.95
CA LEU A 85 5.91 17.58 -19.35
C LEU A 85 6.96 16.99 -18.39
N PRO A 86 7.95 17.75 -17.85
CA PRO A 86 8.90 17.21 -16.87
C PRO A 86 8.23 16.65 -15.62
N ALA A 87 7.25 17.35 -15.04
CA ALA A 87 6.49 16.85 -13.90
C ALA A 87 5.65 15.62 -14.29
N GLY A 88 5.02 15.64 -15.46
CA GLY A 88 4.26 14.51 -15.99
C GLY A 88 5.12 13.25 -16.15
N LEU A 89 6.30 13.35 -16.74
CA LEU A 89 7.23 12.22 -16.87
C LEU A 89 7.65 11.68 -15.50
N LYS A 90 7.98 12.56 -14.55
CA LYS A 90 8.34 12.17 -13.18
C LYS A 90 7.19 11.45 -12.45
N ASN A 91 5.94 11.82 -12.76
CA ASN A 91 4.75 11.19 -12.19
C ASN A 91 4.45 9.83 -12.86
N VAL A 92 4.57 9.73 -14.18
CA VAL A 92 4.18 8.53 -14.95
C VAL A 92 5.24 7.43 -14.89
N GLU A 93 6.55 7.77 -14.86
CA GLU A 93 7.66 6.80 -14.88
C GLU A 93 7.53 5.71 -13.78
N PRO A 94 7.30 6.05 -12.48
CA PRO A 94 7.17 5.03 -11.44
C PRO A 94 5.97 4.09 -11.66
N LYS A 95 4.92 4.56 -12.34
CA LYS A 95 3.69 3.79 -12.60
C LYS A 95 3.92 2.61 -13.56
N ALA A 96 5.05 2.57 -14.28
CA ALA A 96 5.49 1.39 -15.03
C ALA A 96 5.66 0.15 -14.11
N THR A 97 5.85 0.35 -12.80
CA THR A 97 5.87 -0.71 -11.79
C THR A 97 4.59 -1.55 -11.78
N LEU A 98 3.44 -0.95 -12.12
CA LEU A 98 2.16 -1.65 -12.26
C LEU A 98 2.17 -2.74 -13.34
N LEU A 99 3.07 -2.63 -14.33
CA LEU A 99 3.25 -3.62 -15.39
C LEU A 99 4.43 -4.55 -15.10
N ALA A 100 5.52 -3.98 -14.62
CA ALA A 100 6.77 -4.68 -14.40
C ALA A 100 6.65 -5.77 -13.32
N ILE A 101 6.17 -5.43 -12.13
CA ILE A 101 6.08 -6.37 -11.00
C ILE A 101 5.14 -7.55 -11.29
N PRO A 102 3.91 -7.37 -11.79
CA PRO A 102 3.05 -8.48 -12.18
C PRO A 102 3.67 -9.40 -13.24
N PHE A 103 4.36 -8.81 -14.22
CA PHE A 103 5.06 -9.59 -15.25
C PHE A 103 6.20 -10.42 -14.63
N ILE A 104 7.03 -9.83 -13.76
CA ILE A 104 8.11 -10.51 -13.05
C ILE A 104 7.56 -11.71 -12.24
N ILE A 105 6.48 -11.52 -11.49
CA ILE A 105 5.87 -12.59 -10.68
C ILE A 105 5.35 -13.73 -11.56
N ARG A 106 4.71 -13.40 -12.67
CA ARG A 106 4.09 -14.42 -13.55
C ARG A 106 5.10 -15.14 -14.44
N ALA A 107 6.07 -14.40 -14.96
CA ALA A 107 7.07 -14.91 -15.89
C ALA A 107 8.17 -15.71 -15.20
N GLY A 108 8.37 -15.46 -13.89
CA GLY A 108 9.42 -16.10 -13.11
C GLY A 108 9.13 -17.55 -12.70
N PRO A 109 10.16 -18.25 -12.17
CA PRO A 109 10.06 -19.65 -11.75
C PRO A 109 9.25 -19.86 -10.46
N PHE A 110 8.88 -18.77 -9.77
CA PHE A 110 8.16 -18.81 -8.49
C PHE A 110 6.65 -18.61 -8.64
N ALA A 111 6.12 -18.72 -9.86
CA ALA A 111 4.69 -18.64 -10.16
C ALA A 111 3.94 -19.92 -9.74
N ASN A 112 4.09 -20.37 -8.50
CA ASN A 112 3.49 -21.56 -7.92
C ASN A 112 3.38 -21.47 -6.39
N ALA A 113 2.73 -22.47 -5.76
CA ALA A 113 2.46 -22.47 -4.32
C ALA A 113 3.71 -22.51 -3.44
N GLU A 114 4.78 -23.16 -3.86
CA GLU A 114 6.06 -23.20 -3.14
C GLU A 114 6.77 -21.85 -3.26
N GLY A 115 6.77 -21.27 -4.46
CA GLY A 115 7.29 -19.93 -4.74
C GLY A 115 6.59 -18.86 -3.89
N TYR A 116 5.25 -18.92 -3.78
CA TYR A 116 4.50 -18.05 -2.88
C TYR A 116 5.02 -18.09 -1.45
N LYS A 117 5.17 -19.29 -0.87
CA LYS A 117 5.69 -19.44 0.50
C LYS A 117 7.10 -18.90 0.63
N LYS A 118 7.96 -19.20 -0.34
CA LYS A 118 9.36 -18.76 -0.33
C LYS A 118 9.50 -17.24 -0.39
N ILE A 119 8.72 -16.60 -1.25
CA ILE A 119 8.68 -15.13 -1.37
C ILE A 119 8.12 -14.49 -0.10
N MET A 120 7.04 -15.04 0.48
CA MET A 120 6.45 -14.49 1.69
C MET A 120 7.34 -14.68 2.93
N ILE A 121 8.09 -15.78 3.02
CA ILE A 121 9.13 -15.96 4.05
C ILE A 121 10.21 -14.89 3.90
N ALA A 122 10.73 -14.69 2.68
CA ALA A 122 11.71 -13.64 2.40
C ALA A 122 11.17 -12.25 2.76
N PHE A 123 9.92 -11.96 2.40
CA PHE A 123 9.24 -10.71 2.76
C PHE A 123 9.18 -10.50 4.28
N CYS A 124 8.73 -11.48 5.05
CA CYS A 124 8.72 -11.40 6.51
C CYS A 124 10.13 -11.25 7.11
N SER A 125 11.14 -11.92 6.51
CA SER A 125 12.53 -11.82 6.93
C SER A 125 13.15 -10.44 6.68
N VAL A 126 12.61 -9.65 5.77
CA VAL A 126 13.01 -8.26 5.54
C VAL A 126 12.23 -7.30 6.44
N LEU A 127 10.94 -7.54 6.64
CA LEU A 127 10.09 -6.67 7.47
C LEU A 127 10.53 -6.65 8.95
N PHE A 128 10.91 -7.80 9.48
CA PHE A 128 11.30 -7.91 10.89
C PHE A 128 12.51 -7.01 11.20
N PRO A 129 13.69 -7.15 10.55
CA PRO A 129 14.82 -6.27 10.83
C PRO A 129 14.53 -4.79 10.50
N ALA A 130 13.75 -4.48 9.47
CA ALA A 130 13.35 -3.11 9.18
C ALA A 130 12.58 -2.48 10.36
N SER A 131 11.61 -3.21 10.92
CA SER A 131 10.87 -2.75 12.10
C SER A 131 11.73 -2.66 13.37
N VAL A 132 12.69 -3.57 13.55
CA VAL A 132 13.65 -3.49 14.67
C VAL A 132 14.53 -2.25 14.56
N ILE A 133 15.02 -1.93 13.37
CA ILE A 133 15.81 -0.72 13.11
C ILE A 133 14.98 0.54 13.43
N CYS A 134 13.74 0.60 12.97
CA CYS A 134 12.83 1.72 13.28
C CYS A 134 12.67 1.91 14.79
N LEU A 135 12.41 0.82 15.52
CA LEU A 135 12.24 0.87 16.97
C LEU A 135 13.55 1.28 17.68
N GLY A 136 14.71 0.77 17.22
CA GLY A 136 16.01 1.14 17.76
C GLY A 136 16.31 2.63 17.60
N ILE A 137 15.99 3.21 16.42
CA ILE A 137 16.15 4.64 16.16
C ILE A 137 15.14 5.45 17.00
N ALA A 138 13.90 4.99 17.14
CA ALA A 138 12.89 5.63 17.98
C ALA A 138 13.35 5.67 19.45
N ILE A 139 13.96 4.59 19.99
CA ILE A 139 14.55 4.56 21.33
C ILE A 139 15.67 5.60 21.45
N SER A 140 16.58 5.69 20.48
CA SER A 140 17.65 6.69 20.46
C SER A 140 17.11 8.13 20.44
N ASN A 141 16.10 8.38 19.60
CA ASN A 141 15.45 9.68 19.53
C ASN A 141 14.73 10.05 20.83
N TYR A 142 14.06 9.08 21.47
CA TYR A 142 13.43 9.29 22.77
C TYR A 142 14.45 9.65 23.85
N MET A 143 15.61 9.00 23.86
CA MET A 143 16.68 9.33 24.82
C MET A 143 17.20 10.74 24.64
N ALA A 144 17.21 11.26 23.41
CA ALA A 144 17.68 12.61 23.08
C ALA A 144 16.61 13.69 23.29
N LEU A 145 15.35 13.43 22.89
CA LEU A 145 14.28 14.43 22.82
C LEU A 145 13.30 14.37 23.99
N GLN A 146 13.26 13.24 24.72
CA GLN A 146 12.28 12.92 25.77
C GLN A 146 10.82 13.05 25.29
N ASP A 147 10.59 12.85 23.96
CA ASP A 147 9.28 12.91 23.35
C ASP A 147 8.80 11.49 22.99
N ILE A 148 7.69 11.07 23.58
CA ILE A 148 7.11 9.75 23.37
C ILE A 148 6.50 9.61 21.96
N SER A 149 6.21 10.70 21.26
CA SER A 149 5.63 10.69 19.92
C SER A 149 6.50 9.95 18.90
N VAL A 150 7.83 9.90 19.11
CA VAL A 150 8.79 9.20 18.25
C VAL A 150 8.52 7.69 18.09
N PHE A 151 7.74 7.09 19.01
CA PHE A 151 7.34 5.69 18.93
C PHE A 151 6.07 5.44 18.10
N PHE A 152 5.45 6.49 17.56
CA PHE A 152 4.14 6.37 16.93
C PHE A 152 4.11 6.93 15.51
N TYR A 153 3.27 6.31 14.68
CA TYR A 153 2.85 6.77 13.38
C TYR A 153 4.03 7.02 12.42
N HIS A 154 4.07 8.19 11.79
CA HIS A 154 5.10 8.53 10.81
C HIS A 154 6.48 8.65 11.44
N ASP A 155 6.58 9.15 12.67
CA ASP A 155 7.86 9.33 13.36
C ASP A 155 8.57 7.99 13.59
N LEU A 156 7.80 6.93 13.91
CA LEU A 156 8.34 5.58 14.08
C LEU A 156 8.98 5.02 12.80
N VAL A 157 8.38 5.27 11.63
CA VAL A 157 8.85 4.75 10.33
C VAL A 157 9.60 5.78 9.49
N ASN A 158 9.82 6.98 10.02
CA ASN A 158 10.62 8.01 9.38
C ASN A 158 12.02 7.53 8.91
N PRO A 159 12.72 6.65 9.65
CA PRO A 159 14.00 6.09 9.17
C PRO A 159 13.90 5.33 7.84
N LEU A 160 12.71 4.82 7.51
CA LEU A 160 12.43 4.17 6.24
C LEU A 160 11.85 5.13 5.20
N GLN A 161 11.63 6.40 5.53
CA GLN A 161 10.95 7.37 4.66
C GLN A 161 9.64 6.80 4.07
N MET A 162 8.91 6.05 4.88
CA MET A 162 7.70 5.34 4.45
C MET A 162 6.47 5.84 5.20
N ASN A 163 5.34 5.90 4.50
CA ASN A 163 4.05 6.20 5.13
C ASN A 163 3.65 5.09 6.10
N ALA A 164 3.26 5.44 7.33
CA ALA A 164 2.86 4.49 8.37
C ALA A 164 1.67 3.61 7.97
N VAL A 165 0.74 4.14 7.17
CA VAL A 165 -0.42 3.38 6.67
C VAL A 165 0.05 2.26 5.75
N LEU A 166 0.98 2.55 4.82
CA LEU A 166 1.54 1.57 3.88
C LEU A 166 2.37 0.50 4.60
N PHE A 167 3.18 0.91 5.57
CA PHE A 167 3.95 -0.05 6.36
C PHE A 167 3.05 -0.95 7.20
N SER A 168 1.90 -0.44 7.68
CA SER A 168 0.88 -1.26 8.34
C SER A 168 0.29 -2.34 7.42
N ILE A 169 0.09 -2.05 6.13
CA ILE A 169 -0.35 -3.07 5.16
C ILE A 169 0.72 -4.15 4.99
N PHE A 170 1.99 -3.78 4.92
CA PHE A 170 3.09 -4.75 4.89
C PHE A 170 3.09 -5.65 6.13
N MET A 171 2.93 -5.07 7.33
CA MET A 171 2.86 -5.84 8.57
C MET A 171 1.67 -6.80 8.60
N ILE A 172 0.48 -6.35 8.18
CA ILE A 172 -0.73 -7.19 8.11
C ILE A 172 -0.56 -8.30 7.08
N ALA A 173 0.07 -8.04 5.93
CA ALA A 173 0.33 -9.09 4.94
C ALA A 173 1.27 -10.18 5.49
N GLY A 174 2.33 -9.79 6.20
CA GLY A 174 3.22 -10.71 6.91
C GLY A 174 2.51 -11.48 8.02
N LEU A 175 1.69 -10.81 8.83
CA LEU A 175 0.87 -11.40 9.88
C LEU A 175 -0.08 -12.48 9.33
N LEU A 176 -0.80 -12.18 8.27
CA LEU A 176 -1.72 -13.11 7.60
C LEU A 176 -1.00 -14.37 7.11
N PHE A 177 0.18 -14.20 6.50
CA PHE A 177 1.01 -15.31 6.07
C PHE A 177 1.47 -16.17 7.25
N LEU A 178 2.04 -15.57 8.29
CA LEU A 178 2.54 -16.26 9.47
C LEU A 178 1.44 -16.95 10.27
N ALA A 179 0.23 -16.38 10.30
CA ALA A 179 -0.92 -16.99 10.97
C ALA A 179 -1.32 -18.33 10.33
N LYS A 180 -1.10 -18.49 9.02
CA LYS A 180 -1.54 -19.65 8.26
C LYS A 180 -0.43 -20.67 7.99
N TYR A 181 0.77 -20.19 7.64
CA TYR A 181 1.85 -21.05 7.18
C TYR A 181 2.96 -21.19 8.22
N PRO A 182 3.48 -22.42 8.42
CA PRO A 182 4.64 -22.63 9.26
C PRO A 182 5.91 -22.07 8.59
N ILE A 183 6.85 -21.61 9.41
CA ILE A 183 8.21 -21.29 8.98
C ILE A 183 9.10 -22.48 9.31
N HIS A 184 10.04 -22.81 8.41
CA HIS A 184 10.96 -23.92 8.62
C HIS A 184 12.17 -23.47 9.45
N ALA A 185 12.03 -23.53 10.78
CA ALA A 185 13.09 -23.23 11.75
C ALA A 185 13.37 -24.42 12.68
N GLY A 186 13.18 -25.65 12.21
CA GLY A 186 13.34 -26.87 12.99
C GLY A 186 12.47 -26.87 14.25
N LYS A 187 13.04 -27.26 15.39
CA LYS A 187 12.35 -27.30 16.70
C LYS A 187 11.85 -25.90 17.17
N TYR A 188 12.44 -24.84 16.67
CA TYR A 188 12.09 -23.46 17.02
C TYR A 188 11.00 -22.85 16.11
N SER A 189 10.49 -23.58 15.14
CA SER A 189 9.50 -23.10 14.16
C SER A 189 8.28 -22.44 14.80
N LYS A 190 7.66 -23.10 15.81
CA LYS A 190 6.47 -22.56 16.49
C LYS A 190 6.80 -21.34 17.36
N PRO A 191 7.82 -21.33 18.25
CA PRO A 191 8.11 -20.17 19.07
C PRO A 191 8.53 -18.95 18.23
N VAL A 192 9.37 -19.12 17.21
CA VAL A 192 9.79 -18.02 16.34
C VAL A 192 8.60 -17.45 15.57
N ARG A 193 7.75 -18.30 15.02
CA ARG A 193 6.53 -17.86 14.34
C ARG A 193 5.60 -17.06 15.27
N ASN A 194 5.35 -17.58 16.47
CA ASN A 194 4.48 -16.91 17.44
C ASN A 194 5.06 -15.56 17.89
N PHE A 195 6.38 -15.50 18.08
CA PHE A 195 7.08 -14.24 18.35
C PHE A 195 6.91 -13.22 17.22
N LEU A 196 7.13 -13.62 15.96
CA LEU A 196 6.93 -12.74 14.80
C LEU A 196 5.48 -12.26 14.66
N ILE A 197 4.50 -13.13 14.94
CA ILE A 197 3.09 -12.76 14.95
C ILE A 197 2.84 -11.67 16.02
N ALA A 198 3.30 -11.90 17.25
CA ALA A 198 3.13 -10.93 18.33
C ALA A 198 3.86 -9.61 18.02
N TRP A 199 5.06 -9.67 17.45
CA TRP A 199 5.84 -8.51 17.03
C TRP A 199 5.11 -7.69 15.96
N PHE A 200 4.61 -8.33 14.90
CA PHE A 200 3.91 -7.63 13.83
C PHE A 200 2.60 -6.98 14.30
N ILE A 201 1.87 -7.64 15.23
CA ILE A 201 0.70 -7.04 15.88
C ILE A 201 1.12 -5.81 16.69
N ALA A 202 2.10 -5.94 17.58
CA ALA A 202 2.57 -4.85 18.43
C ALA A 202 3.08 -3.67 17.59
N PHE A 203 3.88 -3.93 16.55
CA PHE A 203 4.40 -2.88 15.69
C PHE A 203 3.28 -2.19 14.90
N THR A 204 2.27 -2.95 14.42
CA THR A 204 1.08 -2.35 13.76
C THR A 204 0.29 -1.45 14.71
N ILE A 205 0.23 -1.78 16.01
CA ILE A 205 -0.40 -0.92 17.01
C ILE A 205 0.41 0.37 17.20
N LEU A 206 1.74 0.30 17.26
CA LEU A 206 2.62 1.48 17.36
C LEU A 206 2.50 2.39 16.13
N LEU A 207 2.28 1.83 14.94
CA LEU A 207 2.02 2.62 13.73
C LEU A 207 0.77 3.50 13.84
N ALA A 208 -0.11 3.24 14.81
CA ALA A 208 -1.22 4.10 15.25
C ALA A 208 -2.08 4.69 14.12
N SER A 209 -2.11 4.06 12.95
CA SER A 209 -3.01 4.43 11.86
C SER A 209 -4.44 4.04 12.24
N LYS A 210 -5.34 5.03 12.37
CA LYS A 210 -6.73 4.83 12.81
C LYS A 210 -7.44 3.76 11.98
N LEU A 211 -7.34 3.87 10.66
CA LEU A 211 -7.93 2.93 9.71
C LEU A 211 -7.32 1.54 9.83
N MET A 212 -5.97 1.45 9.92
CA MET A 212 -5.27 0.17 9.97
C MET A 212 -5.47 -0.55 11.30
N LEU A 213 -5.67 0.18 12.41
CA LEU A 213 -6.06 -0.39 13.70
C LEU A 213 -7.45 -1.03 13.65
N LEU A 214 -8.42 -0.41 12.98
CA LEU A 214 -9.75 -1.00 12.76
C LEU A 214 -9.65 -2.27 11.89
N ILE A 215 -8.89 -2.23 10.82
CA ILE A 215 -8.65 -3.39 9.94
C ILE A 215 -7.96 -4.52 10.73
N LEU A 216 -6.94 -4.21 11.54
CA LEU A 216 -6.26 -5.19 12.39
C LEU A 216 -7.21 -5.80 13.42
N ALA A 217 -8.00 -4.99 14.12
CA ALA A 217 -8.97 -5.47 15.10
C ALA A 217 -9.99 -6.43 14.46
N PHE A 218 -10.54 -6.05 13.31
CA PHE A 218 -11.46 -6.90 12.56
C PHE A 218 -10.79 -8.20 12.08
N LEU A 219 -9.55 -8.14 11.62
CA LEU A 219 -8.76 -9.31 11.24
C LEU A 219 -8.56 -10.26 12.44
N LEU A 220 -8.13 -9.74 13.58
CA LEU A 220 -7.89 -10.54 14.79
C LEU A 220 -9.17 -11.22 15.26
N LEU A 221 -10.30 -10.51 15.21
CA LEU A 221 -11.63 -11.06 15.50
C LEU A 221 -11.98 -12.23 14.57
N LEU A 222 -11.80 -12.07 13.25
CA LEU A 222 -12.08 -13.13 12.30
C LEU A 222 -11.14 -14.34 12.45
N LEU A 223 -9.85 -14.12 12.67
CA LEU A 223 -8.89 -15.21 12.92
C LEU A 223 -9.24 -15.96 14.20
N PHE A 224 -9.70 -15.24 15.22
CA PHE A 224 -10.16 -15.81 16.47
C PHE A 224 -11.38 -16.71 16.27
N PHE A 225 -12.46 -16.20 15.66
CA PHE A 225 -13.67 -16.98 15.41
C PHE A 225 -13.43 -18.20 14.54
N LYS A 226 -12.46 -18.12 13.62
CA LYS A 226 -12.08 -19.25 12.78
C LYS A 226 -11.31 -20.34 13.56
N LYS A 227 -10.57 -19.97 14.60
CA LYS A 227 -9.73 -20.90 15.37
C LYS A 227 -10.53 -21.66 16.45
N PHE A 228 -11.55 -21.07 17.02
CA PHE A 228 -12.30 -21.63 18.14
C PHE A 228 -13.66 -22.19 17.71
N PRO A 229 -14.12 -23.32 18.28
CA PRO A 229 -15.43 -23.89 17.97
C PRO A 229 -16.59 -22.99 18.47
N PRO A 230 -17.78 -23.06 17.84
CA PRO A 230 -18.95 -22.21 18.17
C PRO A 230 -19.33 -22.20 19.66
N ALA A 231 -19.18 -23.32 20.35
CA ALA A 231 -19.48 -23.45 21.80
C ALA A 231 -18.58 -22.52 22.67
N GLN A 232 -17.40 -22.15 22.21
CA GLN A 232 -16.47 -21.26 22.91
C GLN A 232 -16.58 -19.80 22.43
N HIS A 233 -17.29 -19.54 21.33
CA HIS A 233 -17.38 -18.19 20.72
C HIS A 233 -17.94 -17.15 21.69
N LYS A 234 -18.93 -17.50 22.51
CA LYS A 234 -19.54 -16.54 23.47
C LYS A 234 -18.53 -16.06 24.50
N LYS A 235 -17.83 -16.99 25.18
CA LYS A 235 -16.82 -16.65 26.21
C LYS A 235 -15.68 -15.84 25.61
N ALA A 236 -15.25 -16.22 24.46
CA ALA A 236 -14.16 -15.60 23.75
C ALA A 236 -14.53 -14.24 23.14
N ALA A 237 -15.73 -14.09 22.60
CA ALA A 237 -16.25 -12.79 22.16
C ALA A 237 -16.32 -11.81 23.33
N VAL A 238 -16.77 -12.26 24.51
CA VAL A 238 -16.77 -11.45 25.74
C VAL A 238 -15.35 -11.07 26.14
N LEU A 239 -14.39 -12.00 26.12
CA LEU A 239 -13.00 -11.69 26.46
C LEU A 239 -12.40 -10.67 25.49
N ILE A 240 -12.59 -10.85 24.18
CA ILE A 240 -12.11 -9.89 23.17
C ILE A 240 -12.77 -8.54 23.35
N LEU A 241 -14.10 -8.52 23.57
CA LEU A 241 -14.82 -7.28 23.85
C LEU A 241 -14.26 -6.58 25.09
N LEU A 242 -14.00 -7.31 26.17
CA LEU A 242 -13.40 -6.77 27.39
C LEU A 242 -11.99 -6.22 27.13
N VAL A 243 -11.15 -6.92 26.36
CA VAL A 243 -9.81 -6.46 25.98
C VAL A 243 -9.88 -5.22 25.09
N MET A 244 -10.79 -5.19 24.11
CA MET A 244 -11.01 -4.02 23.25
C MET A 244 -11.54 -2.83 24.05
N VAL A 245 -12.56 -3.03 24.86
CA VAL A 245 -13.13 -1.97 25.73
C VAL A 245 -12.08 -1.50 26.73
N GLY A 246 -11.37 -2.42 27.38
CA GLY A 246 -10.27 -2.09 28.28
C GLY A 246 -9.15 -1.31 27.60
N GLY A 247 -8.77 -1.69 26.39
CA GLY A 247 -7.80 -0.96 25.57
C GLY A 247 -8.29 0.44 25.18
N ILE A 248 -9.55 0.57 24.76
CA ILE A 248 -10.18 1.88 24.47
C ILE A 248 -10.24 2.74 25.72
N LEU A 249 -10.65 2.18 26.86
CA LEU A 249 -10.71 2.90 28.13
C LEU A 249 -9.32 3.34 28.59
N LEU A 250 -8.29 2.50 28.43
CA LEU A 250 -6.91 2.84 28.73
C LEU A 250 -6.41 3.99 27.85
N ILE A 251 -6.67 3.93 26.55
CA ILE A 251 -6.32 5.02 25.61
C ILE A 251 -7.07 6.30 25.98
N ALA A 252 -8.37 6.20 26.34
CA ALA A 252 -9.16 7.36 26.70
C ALA A 252 -8.80 7.96 28.08
N ALA A 253 -8.34 7.14 29.03
CA ALA A 253 -8.02 7.55 30.39
C ALA A 253 -6.59 8.13 30.53
N THR A 254 -5.70 7.85 29.58
CA THR A 254 -4.29 8.28 29.62
C THR A 254 -4.03 9.39 28.62
N ASP A 255 -3.14 10.32 28.95
CA ASP A 255 -2.63 11.29 27.98
C ASP A 255 -1.58 10.61 27.10
N ASN A 256 -1.99 10.23 25.89
CA ASN A 256 -1.14 9.50 24.95
C ASN A 256 -1.36 10.00 23.51
N PRO A 257 -0.37 9.81 22.61
CA PRO A 257 -0.45 10.30 21.23
C PRO A 257 -1.64 9.73 20.44
N ILE A 258 -2.08 8.50 20.74
CA ILE A 258 -3.23 7.88 20.06
C ILE A 258 -4.51 8.65 20.43
N ARG A 259 -4.73 8.93 21.72
CA ARG A 259 -5.89 9.71 22.20
C ARG A 259 -5.92 11.11 21.52
N LYS A 260 -4.81 11.85 21.56
CA LYS A 260 -4.73 13.18 20.93
C LYS A 260 -5.18 13.14 19.46
N ARG A 261 -4.77 12.15 18.70
CA ARG A 261 -5.16 11.98 17.30
C ARG A 261 -6.66 11.73 17.08
N TYR A 262 -7.37 11.10 18.03
CA TYR A 262 -8.83 10.94 17.95
C TYR A 262 -9.57 12.19 18.42
N GLU A 263 -9.09 12.87 19.45
CA GLU A 263 -9.66 14.13 19.93
C GLU A 263 -9.62 15.22 18.86
N ASP A 264 -8.56 15.31 18.08
CA ASP A 264 -8.44 16.25 16.96
C ASP A 264 -9.58 16.11 15.93
N ILE A 265 -10.08 14.90 15.71
CA ILE A 265 -11.22 14.69 14.79
C ILE A 265 -12.52 15.18 15.44
N ILE A 266 -12.75 14.83 16.72
CA ILE A 266 -14.01 15.13 17.42
C ILE A 266 -14.16 16.63 17.63
N ARG A 267 -13.06 17.32 17.89
CA ARG A 267 -13.03 18.78 18.14
C ARG A 267 -12.88 19.61 16.87
N GLY A 268 -12.64 18.98 15.73
CA GLY A 268 -12.42 19.67 14.45
C GLY A 268 -13.70 20.33 13.92
N ASP A 269 -13.62 21.61 13.63
CA ASP A 269 -14.69 22.36 12.97
C ASP A 269 -14.69 22.03 11.46
N ILE A 270 -15.69 21.27 11.01
CA ILE A 270 -15.83 20.89 9.59
C ILE A 270 -16.20 22.11 8.72
N ASP A 271 -16.84 23.15 9.29
CA ASP A 271 -17.19 24.35 8.55
C ASP A 271 -15.94 25.15 8.12
N LEU A 272 -14.80 24.88 8.74
CA LEU A 272 -13.51 25.41 8.29
C LEU A 272 -13.23 25.11 6.82
N VAL A 273 -13.63 23.93 6.34
CA VAL A 273 -13.41 23.50 4.94
C VAL A 273 -14.17 24.37 3.93
N LYS A 274 -15.21 25.09 4.37
CA LYS A 274 -16.04 25.97 3.49
C LYS A 274 -15.45 27.37 3.30
N ARG A 275 -14.43 27.74 4.08
CA ARG A 275 -13.83 29.09 4.00
C ARG A 275 -13.08 29.28 2.68
N GLU A 276 -13.12 30.49 2.14
CA GLU A 276 -12.42 30.84 0.90
C GLU A 276 -10.96 31.20 1.16
N GLN A 277 -10.66 31.71 2.36
CA GLN A 277 -9.31 32.13 2.76
C GLN A 277 -8.96 31.58 4.14
N PHE A 278 -7.68 31.31 4.33
CA PHE A 278 -7.11 30.77 5.57
C PHE A 278 -6.02 31.69 6.12
N SER A 279 -5.52 31.39 7.32
CA SER A 279 -4.30 31.98 7.87
C SER A 279 -3.18 30.93 7.80
N PRO A 280 -1.92 31.31 7.48
CA PRO A 280 -0.80 30.35 7.43
C PRO A 280 -0.57 29.58 8.75
N ASP A 281 -0.96 30.12 9.89
CA ASP A 281 -0.87 29.48 11.21
C ASP A 281 -2.06 28.58 11.52
N MET A 282 -3.03 28.46 10.60
CA MET A 282 -4.21 27.64 10.82
C MET A 282 -3.86 26.16 10.76
N TYR A 283 -4.20 25.44 11.84
CA TYR A 283 -4.04 23.99 11.91
C TYR A 283 -5.25 23.28 11.29
N PHE A 284 -4.97 22.33 10.44
CA PHE A 284 -5.97 21.40 9.88
C PHE A 284 -5.71 19.98 10.41
N ASN A 285 -6.72 19.36 10.99
CA ASN A 285 -6.61 17.93 11.27
C ASN A 285 -6.69 17.12 9.98
N GLY A 286 -6.29 15.84 10.04
CA GLY A 286 -6.21 15.01 8.83
C GLY A 286 -7.54 14.77 8.10
N VAL A 287 -8.71 15.01 8.72
CA VAL A 287 -10.02 14.93 8.05
C VAL A 287 -10.32 16.24 7.34
N GLN A 288 -10.15 17.36 8.03
CA GLN A 288 -10.34 18.69 7.46
C GLN A 288 -9.47 18.90 6.24
N LEU A 289 -8.18 18.52 6.33
CA LEU A 289 -7.24 18.66 5.22
C LEU A 289 -7.70 17.85 4.00
N ARG A 290 -8.06 16.58 4.17
CA ARG A 290 -8.56 15.76 3.06
C ARG A 290 -9.82 16.33 2.42
N LEU A 291 -10.78 16.77 3.23
CA LEU A 291 -12.01 17.38 2.70
C LEU A 291 -11.70 18.66 1.93
N LEU A 292 -10.70 19.44 2.35
CA LEU A 292 -10.27 20.64 1.66
C LEU A 292 -9.60 20.30 0.31
N GLU A 293 -8.70 19.33 0.29
CA GLU A 293 -8.07 18.81 -0.94
C GLU A 293 -9.12 18.28 -1.93
N TRP A 294 -10.17 17.59 -1.43
CA TRP A 294 -11.27 17.12 -2.27
C TRP A 294 -12.07 18.29 -2.83
N ARG A 295 -12.34 19.32 -2.04
CA ARG A 295 -12.98 20.56 -2.50
C ARG A 295 -12.15 21.21 -3.61
N PHE A 296 -10.85 21.40 -3.39
CA PHE A 296 -9.95 21.97 -4.38
C PHE A 296 -9.91 21.14 -5.67
N THR A 297 -9.91 19.82 -5.57
CA THR A 297 -10.00 18.93 -6.72
C THR A 297 -11.24 19.23 -7.58
N PHE A 298 -12.43 19.36 -6.96
CA PHE A 298 -13.64 19.66 -7.69
C PHE A 298 -13.67 21.11 -8.25
N GLU A 299 -13.08 22.06 -7.54
CA GLU A 299 -12.93 23.44 -8.03
C GLU A 299 -12.04 23.49 -9.26
N ILE A 300 -10.87 22.83 -9.23
CA ILE A 300 -9.94 22.75 -10.37
C ILE A 300 -10.63 22.13 -11.59
N LEU A 301 -11.30 20.98 -11.42
CA LEU A 301 -12.01 20.31 -12.51
C LEU A 301 -13.09 21.20 -13.13
N ARG A 302 -13.78 22.02 -12.34
CA ARG A 302 -14.79 22.96 -12.80
C ARG A 302 -14.17 24.16 -13.53
N GLU A 303 -13.14 24.76 -12.96
CA GLU A 303 -12.47 25.95 -13.49
C GLU A 303 -11.81 25.70 -14.84
N HIS A 304 -11.22 24.50 -15.01
CA HIS A 304 -10.55 24.08 -16.24
C HIS A 304 -11.46 23.29 -17.19
N ASN A 305 -12.76 23.11 -16.88
CA ASN A 305 -13.69 22.26 -17.64
C ASN A 305 -13.15 20.84 -17.88
N ALA A 306 -12.37 20.31 -16.92
CA ALA A 306 -11.56 19.08 -17.07
C ALA A 306 -12.27 17.81 -16.58
N TRP A 307 -13.60 17.81 -16.46
CA TRP A 307 -14.34 16.66 -15.92
C TRP A 307 -14.11 15.36 -16.68
N LEU A 308 -14.00 15.43 -18.02
CA LEU A 308 -13.91 14.22 -18.85
C LEU A 308 -12.50 13.65 -18.93
N LEU A 309 -11.50 14.49 -19.17
CA LEU A 309 -10.11 14.09 -19.46
C LEU A 309 -9.12 14.41 -18.33
N GLY A 310 -9.56 15.16 -17.31
CA GLY A 310 -8.68 15.63 -16.24
C GLY A 310 -7.76 16.77 -16.67
N VAL A 311 -6.92 17.21 -15.72
CA VAL A 311 -5.94 18.27 -15.94
C VAL A 311 -4.54 17.74 -16.25
N THR A 312 -4.38 16.47 -16.50
CA THR A 312 -3.15 15.71 -16.76
C THR A 312 -2.33 15.33 -15.51
N PRO A 313 -1.51 14.28 -15.57
CA PRO A 313 -0.59 13.94 -14.48
C PRO A 313 0.54 14.95 -14.26
N GLY A 314 0.86 15.80 -15.25
CA GLY A 314 1.90 16.83 -15.12
C GLY A 314 1.42 18.09 -14.41
N ASP A 315 0.14 18.46 -14.64
CA ASP A 315 -0.38 19.76 -14.19
C ASP A 315 -1.17 19.66 -12.86
N ALA A 316 -1.61 18.46 -12.50
CA ALA A 316 -2.47 18.24 -11.34
C ALA A 316 -1.87 18.76 -10.02
N GLN A 317 -0.58 18.53 -9.78
CA GLN A 317 0.09 18.99 -8.57
C GLN A 317 0.31 20.50 -8.57
N ASP A 318 0.62 21.09 -9.73
CA ASP A 318 0.83 22.54 -9.85
C ASP A 318 -0.47 23.28 -9.55
N LEU A 319 -1.59 22.81 -10.09
CA LEU A 319 -2.91 23.39 -9.83
C LEU A 319 -3.37 23.24 -8.37
N LEU A 320 -3.05 22.11 -7.72
CA LEU A 320 -3.26 21.97 -6.26
C LEU A 320 -2.40 22.97 -5.48
N ASN A 321 -1.13 23.11 -5.83
CA ASN A 321 -0.23 24.09 -5.19
C ASN A 321 -0.74 25.52 -5.38
N GLU A 322 -1.29 25.87 -6.56
CA GLU A 322 -1.93 27.16 -6.79
C GLU A 322 -3.13 27.40 -5.88
N LYS A 323 -3.94 26.35 -5.61
CA LYS A 323 -5.05 26.45 -4.64
C LYS A 323 -4.53 26.69 -3.22
N TYR A 324 -3.48 26.02 -2.78
CA TYR A 324 -2.88 26.26 -1.46
C TYR A 324 -2.35 27.69 -1.33
N ILE A 325 -1.68 28.20 -2.35
CA ILE A 325 -1.16 29.58 -2.38
C ILE A 325 -2.30 30.60 -2.42
N SER A 326 -3.24 30.46 -3.35
CA SER A 326 -4.32 31.42 -3.57
C SER A 326 -5.30 31.52 -2.39
N THR A 327 -5.45 30.44 -1.61
CA THR A 327 -6.27 30.41 -0.40
C THR A 327 -5.51 30.80 0.86
N ASN A 328 -4.24 31.24 0.74
CA ASN A 328 -3.36 31.65 1.84
C ASN A 328 -3.11 30.57 2.89
N MET A 329 -2.98 29.32 2.45
CA MET A 329 -2.53 28.24 3.33
C MET A 329 -1.01 28.33 3.58
N TYR A 330 -0.53 27.63 4.61
CA TYR A 330 0.90 27.59 4.94
C TYR A 330 1.69 26.91 3.80
N THR A 331 2.62 27.66 3.22
CA THR A 331 3.45 27.21 2.08
C THR A 331 4.91 26.93 2.48
N GLY A 332 5.15 26.83 3.78
CA GLY A 332 6.47 26.52 4.32
C GLY A 332 7.35 27.73 4.57
N THR A 333 8.51 27.48 5.17
CA THR A 333 9.57 28.49 5.40
C THR A 333 10.89 27.92 4.89
N PRO A 334 11.55 28.59 3.93
CA PRO A 334 12.82 28.12 3.36
C PRO A 334 13.90 27.85 4.44
N GLU A 335 13.94 28.65 5.50
CA GLU A 335 14.91 28.53 6.60
C GLU A 335 14.76 27.22 7.39
N ARG A 336 13.58 26.59 7.36
CA ARG A 336 13.29 25.32 8.03
C ARG A 336 13.32 24.12 7.10
N ASN A 337 13.62 24.33 5.81
CA ASN A 337 13.50 23.31 4.75
C ASN A 337 12.11 22.63 4.78
N ASP A 338 11.07 23.43 5.00
CA ASP A 338 9.68 23.02 5.14
C ASP A 338 8.89 23.59 3.96
N THR A 339 8.08 22.74 3.33
CA THR A 339 7.24 23.09 2.17
C THR A 339 5.78 23.39 2.55
N GLY A 340 5.43 23.26 3.83
CA GLY A 340 4.04 23.41 4.26
C GLY A 340 3.12 22.42 3.57
N PHE A 341 2.02 22.94 2.98
CA PHE A 341 1.07 22.12 2.22
C PHE A 341 1.45 21.93 0.74
N LEU A 342 2.50 22.62 0.25
CA LEU A 342 2.96 22.43 -1.13
C LEU A 342 3.43 20.98 -1.35
N GLY A 343 2.96 20.39 -2.44
CA GLY A 343 3.26 19.00 -2.79
C GLY A 343 2.29 17.98 -2.20
N TYR A 344 1.30 18.40 -1.41
CA TYR A 344 0.24 17.49 -0.96
C TYR A 344 -0.70 17.18 -2.13
N ASP A 345 -0.96 15.89 -2.33
CA ASP A 345 -1.89 15.38 -3.32
C ASP A 345 -3.34 15.36 -2.79
N THR A 346 -4.26 14.71 -3.49
CA THR A 346 -5.68 14.64 -3.09
C THR A 346 -5.93 13.78 -1.85
N HIS A 347 -4.95 13.05 -1.32
CA HIS A 347 -5.09 12.00 -0.32
C HIS A 347 -6.29 11.06 -0.57
N ASN A 348 -6.58 10.81 -1.85
CA ASN A 348 -7.67 9.93 -2.30
C ASN A 348 -7.40 9.46 -3.73
N GLN A 349 -7.08 8.19 -3.91
CA GLN A 349 -6.71 7.66 -5.23
C GLN A 349 -7.83 7.77 -6.27
N TYR A 350 -9.08 7.71 -5.85
CA TYR A 350 -10.23 7.85 -6.76
C TYR A 350 -10.31 9.28 -7.32
N LEU A 351 -10.14 10.26 -6.45
CA LEU A 351 -10.11 11.68 -6.85
C LEU A 351 -8.81 12.03 -7.56
N GLN A 352 -7.70 11.39 -7.24
CA GLN A 352 -6.44 11.59 -7.95
C GLN A 352 -6.56 11.20 -9.42
N TYR A 353 -7.14 10.03 -9.73
CA TYR A 353 -7.40 9.66 -11.12
C TYR A 353 -8.44 10.56 -11.78
N GLN A 354 -9.44 11.03 -11.04
CA GLN A 354 -10.41 11.98 -11.59
C GLN A 354 -9.74 13.33 -11.89
N LEU A 355 -8.82 13.79 -11.06
CA LEU A 355 -8.09 15.04 -11.29
C LEU A 355 -7.15 14.89 -12.50
N GLN A 356 -6.33 13.83 -12.53
CA GLN A 356 -5.32 13.62 -13.58
C GLN A 356 -5.91 13.21 -14.93
N SER A 357 -6.91 12.33 -14.94
CA SER A 357 -7.42 11.67 -16.17
C SER A 357 -8.95 11.73 -16.30
N GLY A 358 -9.61 12.58 -15.52
CA GLY A 358 -11.04 12.81 -15.55
C GLY A 358 -11.89 11.59 -15.19
N VAL A 359 -13.17 11.65 -15.59
CA VAL A 359 -14.12 10.53 -15.40
C VAL A 359 -13.64 9.26 -16.10
N ILE A 360 -12.91 9.37 -17.21
CA ILE A 360 -12.34 8.21 -17.92
C ILE A 360 -11.33 7.49 -17.02
N GLY A 361 -10.39 8.21 -16.39
CA GLY A 361 -9.42 7.65 -15.46
C GLY A 361 -10.10 7.00 -14.25
N LEU A 362 -11.08 7.68 -13.66
CA LEU A 362 -11.87 7.13 -12.55
C LEU A 362 -12.59 5.84 -12.94
N ILE A 363 -13.23 5.78 -14.10
CA ILE A 363 -13.92 4.56 -14.56
C ILE A 363 -12.93 3.41 -14.72
N VAL A 364 -11.78 3.63 -15.38
CA VAL A 364 -10.77 2.57 -15.56
C VAL A 364 -10.23 2.11 -14.19
N PHE A 365 -10.00 3.02 -13.26
CA PHE A 365 -9.59 2.66 -11.90
C PHE A 365 -10.66 1.84 -11.16
N LEU A 366 -11.94 2.22 -11.25
CA LEU A 366 -13.05 1.45 -10.67
C LEU A 366 -13.18 0.06 -11.29
N LEU A 367 -12.93 -0.11 -12.59
CA LEU A 367 -12.87 -1.43 -13.23
C LEU A 367 -11.71 -2.28 -12.70
N VAL A 368 -10.56 -1.67 -12.43
CA VAL A 368 -9.44 -2.34 -11.75
C VAL A 368 -9.84 -2.77 -10.35
N CYS A 369 -10.46 -1.89 -9.56
CA CYS A 369 -10.96 -2.21 -8.22
C CYS A 369 -11.97 -3.37 -8.24
N GLY A 370 -12.94 -3.33 -9.16
CA GLY A 370 -13.92 -4.42 -9.36
C GLY A 370 -13.25 -5.75 -9.73
N THR A 371 -12.20 -5.70 -10.56
CA THR A 371 -11.43 -6.90 -10.94
C THR A 371 -10.66 -7.46 -9.74
N LEU A 372 -10.08 -6.59 -8.88
CA LEU A 372 -9.42 -6.99 -7.63
C LEU A 372 -10.39 -7.66 -6.67
N ILE A 373 -11.57 -7.07 -6.44
CA ILE A 373 -12.62 -7.64 -5.59
C ILE A 373 -13.05 -9.02 -6.11
N LYS A 374 -13.35 -9.10 -7.40
CA LYS A 374 -13.74 -10.38 -8.04
C LYS A 374 -12.67 -11.44 -7.87
N ARG A 375 -11.39 -11.08 -8.08
CA ARG A 375 -10.25 -11.99 -7.90
C ARG A 375 -10.12 -12.45 -6.45
N ALA A 376 -10.21 -11.57 -5.48
CA ALA A 376 -10.15 -11.93 -4.06
C ALA A 376 -11.31 -12.86 -3.66
N ALA A 377 -12.52 -12.60 -4.15
CA ALA A 377 -13.69 -13.45 -3.93
C ALA A 377 -13.51 -14.84 -4.53
N GLN A 378 -12.96 -14.95 -5.75
CA GLN A 378 -12.66 -16.22 -6.41
C GLN A 378 -11.59 -17.02 -5.65
N GLN A 379 -10.56 -16.38 -5.13
CA GLN A 379 -9.54 -17.02 -4.31
C GLN A 379 -10.12 -17.55 -2.99
N GLY A 380 -11.10 -16.87 -2.41
CA GLY A 380 -11.81 -17.29 -1.21
C GLY A 380 -10.95 -17.43 0.04
N THR A 381 -9.82 -16.74 0.09
CA THR A 381 -8.91 -16.75 1.22
C THR A 381 -9.01 -15.45 2.01
N ILE A 382 -8.77 -15.53 3.34
CA ILE A 382 -8.75 -14.35 4.21
C ILE A 382 -7.65 -13.39 3.76
N GLU A 383 -6.48 -13.89 3.36
CA GLU A 383 -5.35 -13.11 2.89
C GLU A 383 -5.74 -12.25 1.68
N ALA A 384 -6.40 -12.86 0.70
CA ALA A 384 -6.86 -12.15 -0.49
C ALA A 384 -7.90 -11.08 -0.15
N ALA A 385 -8.88 -11.41 0.70
CA ALA A 385 -9.93 -10.49 1.10
C ALA A 385 -9.39 -9.30 1.89
N PHE A 386 -8.52 -9.54 2.89
CA PHE A 386 -7.97 -8.49 3.74
C PHE A 386 -6.98 -7.60 3.01
N ILE A 387 -6.06 -8.16 2.24
CA ILE A 387 -5.08 -7.35 1.50
C ILE A 387 -5.81 -6.50 0.45
N THR A 388 -6.71 -7.11 -0.33
CA THR A 388 -7.49 -6.35 -1.32
C THR A 388 -8.36 -5.29 -0.63
N GLY A 389 -9.10 -5.65 0.43
CA GLY A 389 -9.92 -4.70 1.19
C GLY A 389 -9.10 -3.55 1.76
N SER A 390 -7.94 -3.84 2.36
CA SER A 390 -7.04 -2.81 2.90
C SER A 390 -6.56 -1.85 1.81
N LEU A 391 -6.14 -2.36 0.65
CA LEU A 391 -5.70 -1.53 -0.48
C LEU A 391 -6.82 -0.59 -0.94
N LEU A 392 -8.04 -1.12 -1.15
CA LEU A 392 -9.16 -0.33 -1.66
C LEU A 392 -9.66 0.70 -0.65
N VAL A 393 -9.68 0.36 0.64
CA VAL A 393 -10.11 1.29 1.69
C VAL A 393 -9.05 2.37 1.92
N VAL A 394 -7.76 2.02 1.87
CA VAL A 394 -6.68 3.01 1.98
C VAL A 394 -6.68 3.96 0.80
N CYS A 395 -7.06 3.53 -0.41
CA CYS A 395 -7.27 4.42 -1.56
C CYS A 395 -8.32 5.54 -1.33
N LEU A 396 -9.19 5.43 -0.30
CA LEU A 396 -10.11 6.51 0.10
C LEU A 396 -9.43 7.61 0.92
N THR A 397 -8.27 7.33 1.50
CA THR A 397 -7.57 8.23 2.42
C THR A 397 -6.14 8.54 2.03
N GLU A 398 -5.63 7.93 0.96
CA GLU A 398 -4.28 8.12 0.42
C GLU A 398 -4.30 7.97 -1.10
N ALA A 399 -3.55 8.81 -1.81
CA ALA A 399 -3.29 8.63 -3.24
C ALA A 399 -2.18 7.57 -3.43
N LEU A 400 -2.57 6.32 -3.23
CA LEU A 400 -1.69 5.18 -3.03
C LEU A 400 -0.77 4.90 -4.23
N LEU A 401 -1.26 5.15 -5.45
CA LEU A 401 -0.53 4.92 -6.69
C LEU A 401 0.36 6.12 -7.12
N GLU A 402 0.36 7.19 -6.34
CA GLU A 402 1.36 8.28 -6.48
C GLU A 402 2.65 7.97 -5.71
N MET A 403 2.63 6.94 -4.87
CA MET A 403 3.78 6.50 -4.07
C MET A 403 4.34 5.17 -4.57
N GLN A 404 5.66 5.03 -4.70
CA GLN A 404 6.27 3.79 -5.19
C GLN A 404 5.96 2.57 -4.30
N HIS A 405 5.87 2.75 -2.98
CA HIS A 405 5.47 1.68 -2.06
C HIS A 405 4.02 1.22 -2.32
N GLY A 406 3.14 2.17 -2.64
CA GLY A 406 1.76 1.87 -3.00
C GLY A 406 1.65 1.14 -4.34
N LEU A 407 2.41 1.59 -5.36
CA LEU A 407 2.54 0.89 -6.64
C LEU A 407 3.02 -0.55 -6.44
N PHE A 408 4.02 -0.77 -5.60
CA PHE A 408 4.49 -2.11 -5.25
C PHE A 408 3.38 -2.92 -4.57
N LEU A 409 2.72 -2.39 -3.53
CA LEU A 409 1.62 -3.08 -2.84
C LEU A 409 0.52 -3.51 -3.81
N PHE A 410 0.11 -2.59 -4.67
CA PHE A 410 -1.02 -2.78 -5.59
C PHE A 410 -0.69 -3.75 -6.74
N SER A 411 0.59 -3.83 -7.14
CA SER A 411 1.05 -4.71 -8.21
C SER A 411 1.58 -6.06 -7.70
N PHE A 412 2.19 -6.12 -6.52
CA PHE A 412 2.83 -7.31 -6.00
C PHE A 412 1.84 -8.29 -5.39
N PHE A 413 1.06 -7.87 -4.37
CA PHE A 413 0.21 -8.79 -3.62
C PHE A 413 -0.93 -9.41 -4.43
N PRO A 414 -1.71 -8.69 -5.25
CA PRO A 414 -2.79 -9.29 -6.01
C PRO A 414 -2.32 -10.36 -7.01
N PHE A 415 -1.09 -10.24 -7.51
CA PHE A 415 -0.52 -11.24 -8.40
C PHE A 415 0.16 -12.39 -7.65
N LEU A 416 0.84 -12.11 -6.55
CA LEU A 416 1.45 -13.14 -5.71
C LEU A 416 0.40 -14.04 -5.04
N LEU A 417 -0.69 -13.47 -4.54
CA LEU A 417 -1.80 -14.19 -3.90
C LEU A 417 -2.49 -15.18 -4.83
N ARG A 418 -2.37 -15.05 -6.16
CA ARG A 418 -2.85 -16.05 -7.11
C ARG A 418 -2.25 -17.43 -6.84
N TYR A 419 -1.03 -17.48 -6.34
CA TYR A 419 -0.29 -18.71 -6.06
C TYR A 419 -0.41 -19.17 -4.60
N ASN A 420 -1.29 -18.52 -3.80
CA ASN A 420 -1.54 -18.94 -2.43
C ASN A 420 -2.12 -20.38 -2.40
N PRO A 421 -1.46 -21.33 -1.71
CA PRO A 421 -1.92 -22.73 -1.65
C PRO A 421 -3.32 -22.92 -1.03
N GLY A 422 -3.80 -21.89 -0.33
CA GLY A 422 -5.13 -21.92 0.29
C GLY A 422 -6.25 -21.44 -0.62
N ASN A 423 -5.97 -21.07 -1.86
CA ASN A 423 -7.01 -20.65 -2.80
C ASN A 423 -7.98 -21.79 -3.08
N LYS A 424 -9.25 -21.43 -3.29
CA LYS A 424 -10.25 -22.38 -3.81
C LYS A 424 -9.77 -22.93 -5.17
N PRO A 425 -9.99 -24.22 -5.47
CA PRO A 425 -9.72 -24.72 -6.81
C PRO A 425 -10.49 -23.87 -7.83
N ALA A 426 -9.82 -23.52 -8.93
CA ALA A 426 -10.50 -22.82 -10.02
C ALA A 426 -11.71 -23.67 -10.44
N PRO A 427 -12.90 -23.08 -10.67
CA PRO A 427 -14.01 -23.82 -11.27
C PRO A 427 -13.46 -24.45 -12.55
N SER A 428 -13.55 -25.80 -12.63
CA SER A 428 -13.22 -26.52 -13.84
C SER A 428 -14.07 -25.90 -14.95
N LEU A 429 -13.42 -25.32 -15.95
CA LEU A 429 -14.08 -25.05 -17.20
C LEU A 429 -14.62 -26.41 -17.65
N GLN A 430 -15.91 -26.69 -17.40
CA GLN A 430 -16.59 -27.76 -18.04
C GLN A 430 -16.42 -27.50 -19.54
N GLN A 431 -15.63 -28.37 -20.17
CA GLN A 431 -15.55 -28.44 -21.61
C GLN A 431 -16.99 -28.74 -22.08
N ASN A 432 -17.65 -27.70 -22.58
CA ASN A 432 -18.79 -27.87 -23.48
C ASN A 432 -18.30 -27.70 -24.90
#